data_a4f69f46622f28f955b93542f133e717
#
_entry.id   a4f69f46622f28f955b93542f133e717
#
_cell.length_a   1.000
_cell.length_b   1.000
_cell.length_c   1.000
_cell.angle_alpha   90.00
_cell.angle_beta   90.00
_cell.angle_gamma   90.00
#
_symmetry.space_group_name_H-M   'P 1'
#
loop_
_entity.id
_entity.type
_entity.pdbx_description
1 polymer ?
#
loop_
_entity_poly.entity_id
_entity_poly.type
_entity_poly.pdbx_seq_one_letter_code
_entity_poly.pdbx_strand_id
1 'polypeptide(L)'
;MPNLRRITRALLSVSDKTGLVDFARALAGHGVELVSTGGTAKALADAGLKVRDVSELTGFPEMMDGRVKTLHPKVHGGLLAIRDDAAHAAAMKDHDVAPIDLLVVNLYPFEATVAKGAAFDDCIENIDIGGPAMIRAAAKNHNDVAVVVDADDYPRVLDELKTHGGATTLALRKALAQKAYARTAAYDAAIASWLRRHI
;
A
#
# COMPACT_ATOMS: atom_id res chain seq x y z
N MET A 1 -19.18 -17.01 11.78
CA MET A 1 -19.18 -15.53 11.83
C MET A 1 -18.27 -15.03 10.72
N PRO A 2 -18.53 -13.91 10.06
CA PRO A 2 -17.57 -13.36 9.11
C PRO A 2 -16.25 -13.08 9.83
N ASN A 3 -15.12 -13.49 9.24
CA ASN A 3 -13.79 -13.17 9.76
C ASN A 3 -13.56 -11.67 9.53
N LEU A 4 -13.88 -10.85 10.53
CA LEU A 4 -13.72 -9.41 10.50
C LEU A 4 -12.32 -9.03 11.00
N ARG A 5 -11.65 -8.12 10.29
CA ARG A 5 -10.41 -7.49 10.74
C ARG A 5 -10.59 -5.98 10.80
N ARG A 6 -10.40 -5.42 12.00
CA ARG A 6 -10.48 -3.97 12.20
C ARG A 6 -9.29 -3.28 11.54
N ILE A 7 -9.56 -2.15 10.91
CA ILE A 7 -8.53 -1.29 10.35
C ILE A 7 -8.19 -0.23 11.40
N THR A 8 -6.97 -0.25 11.90
CA THR A 8 -6.44 0.73 12.86
C THR A 8 -5.33 1.59 12.27
N ARG A 9 -4.58 1.05 11.30
CA ARG A 9 -3.53 1.77 10.58
C ARG A 9 -3.57 1.47 9.10
N ALA A 10 -3.49 2.53 8.29
CA ALA A 10 -3.39 2.47 6.84
C ALA A 10 -2.06 3.07 6.37
N LEU A 11 -1.37 2.38 5.46
CA LEU A 11 -0.24 2.92 4.71
C LEU A 11 -0.70 3.29 3.31
N LEU A 12 -0.58 4.59 2.98
CA LEU A 12 -0.99 5.14 1.68
C LEU A 12 0.25 5.64 0.93
N SER A 13 0.47 5.11 -0.26
CA SER A 13 1.57 5.50 -1.14
C SER A 13 1.11 5.41 -2.59
N VAL A 14 0.60 6.50 -3.14
CA VAL A 14 -0.03 6.52 -4.46
C VAL A 14 0.63 7.52 -5.40
N SER A 15 0.82 7.11 -6.64
CA SER A 15 1.23 7.96 -7.75
C SER A 15 0.05 8.81 -8.25
N ASP A 16 -1.04 8.16 -8.65
CA ASP A 16 -2.32 8.81 -8.95
C ASP A 16 -3.09 9.06 -7.64
N LYS A 17 -3.43 10.33 -7.41
CA LYS A 17 -4.10 10.81 -6.18
C LYS A 17 -5.60 11.02 -6.33
N THR A 18 -6.20 10.48 -7.40
CA THR A 18 -7.64 10.55 -7.63
C THR A 18 -8.40 9.98 -6.43
N GLY A 19 -9.30 10.77 -5.83
CA GLY A 19 -10.12 10.38 -4.68
C GLY A 19 -9.38 10.16 -3.36
N LEU A 20 -8.04 10.30 -3.34
CA LEU A 20 -7.19 9.98 -2.18
C LEU A 20 -7.59 10.75 -0.92
N VAL A 21 -7.78 12.08 -1.03
CA VAL A 21 -8.01 12.96 0.13
C VAL A 21 -9.33 12.61 0.81
N ASP A 22 -10.40 12.41 0.03
CA ASP A 22 -11.71 12.08 0.57
C ASP A 22 -11.72 10.69 1.20
N PHE A 23 -11.04 9.73 0.56
CA PHE A 23 -10.84 8.40 1.12
C PHE A 23 -10.07 8.43 2.44
N ALA A 24 -8.94 9.13 2.48
CA ALA A 24 -8.11 9.27 3.69
C ALA A 24 -8.87 10.01 4.83
N ARG A 25 -9.68 11.03 4.49
CA ARG A 25 -10.53 11.73 5.46
C ARG A 25 -11.57 10.80 6.05
N ALA A 26 -12.19 9.95 5.24
CA ALA A 26 -13.13 8.95 5.73
C ALA A 26 -12.45 7.92 6.63
N LEU A 27 -11.25 7.42 6.27
CA LEU A 27 -10.46 6.53 7.13
C LEU A 27 -10.15 7.18 8.48
N ALA A 28 -9.68 8.45 8.48
CA ALA A 28 -9.40 9.20 9.70
C ALA A 28 -10.68 9.36 10.56
N GLY A 29 -11.85 9.57 9.93
CA GLY A 29 -13.15 9.60 10.60
C GLY A 29 -13.53 8.29 11.31
N HIS A 30 -13.01 7.16 10.85
CA HIS A 30 -13.10 5.86 11.54
C HIS A 30 -12.01 5.64 12.60
N GLY A 31 -11.15 6.64 12.87
CA GLY A 31 -10.05 6.55 13.84
C GLY A 31 -8.82 5.80 13.32
N VAL A 32 -8.68 5.65 12.01
CA VAL A 32 -7.52 5.00 11.39
C VAL A 32 -6.32 5.93 11.39
N GLU A 33 -5.18 5.47 11.91
CA GLU A 33 -3.89 6.17 11.78
C GLU A 33 -3.44 6.13 10.31
N LEU A 34 -3.11 7.30 9.76
CA LEU A 34 -2.61 7.42 8.40
C LEU A 34 -1.09 7.48 8.41
N VAL A 35 -0.45 6.52 7.74
CA VAL A 35 0.99 6.50 7.46
C VAL A 35 1.18 6.71 5.97
N SER A 36 2.15 7.51 5.56
CA SER A 36 2.34 7.80 4.13
C SER A 36 3.79 8.16 3.80
N THR A 37 4.07 8.33 2.51
CA THR A 37 5.41 8.62 1.98
C THR A 37 5.37 9.78 1.00
N GLY A 38 6.44 10.57 0.97
CA GLY A 38 6.73 11.54 -0.08
C GLY A 38 5.56 12.43 -0.51
N GLY A 39 5.28 12.47 -1.80
CA GLY A 39 4.22 13.32 -2.37
C GLY A 39 2.80 12.95 -1.93
N THR A 40 2.56 11.69 -1.52
CA THR A 40 1.26 11.28 -0.93
C THR A 40 1.10 11.88 0.45
N ALA A 41 2.13 11.80 1.32
CA ALA A 41 2.11 12.40 2.65
C ALA A 41 1.88 13.90 2.57
N LYS A 42 2.59 14.59 1.65
CA LYS A 42 2.42 16.02 1.41
C LYS A 42 0.98 16.36 1.02
N ALA A 43 0.40 15.66 0.06
CA ALA A 43 -0.97 15.93 -0.40
C ALA A 43 -2.01 15.78 0.71
N LEU A 44 -1.85 14.77 1.58
CA LEU A 44 -2.73 14.55 2.71
C LEU A 44 -2.55 15.63 3.81
N ALA A 45 -1.31 16.01 4.11
CA ALA A 45 -1.02 17.09 5.07
C ALA A 45 -1.53 18.45 4.59
N ASP A 46 -1.34 18.78 3.31
CA ASP A 46 -1.87 20.02 2.68
C ASP A 46 -3.41 20.07 2.74
N ALA A 47 -4.08 18.91 2.77
CA ALA A 47 -5.54 18.79 2.98
C ALA A 47 -5.96 18.83 4.46
N GLY A 48 -5.05 19.11 5.39
CA GLY A 48 -5.30 19.24 6.82
C GLY A 48 -5.43 17.92 7.58
N LEU A 49 -5.00 16.79 6.98
CA LEU A 49 -5.02 15.50 7.65
C LEU A 49 -3.74 15.28 8.47
N LYS A 50 -3.90 14.66 9.65
CA LYS A 50 -2.75 14.21 10.43
C LYS A 50 -2.19 12.94 9.80
N VAL A 51 -0.96 13.02 9.31
CA VAL A 51 -0.26 11.93 8.64
C VAL A 51 1.09 11.71 9.31
N ARG A 52 1.42 10.46 9.57
CA ARG A 52 2.75 10.06 10.03
C ARG A 52 3.61 9.68 8.83
N ASP A 53 4.82 10.19 8.74
CA ASP A 53 5.74 9.78 7.68
C ASP A 53 6.27 8.36 7.94
N VAL A 54 6.52 7.61 6.86
CA VAL A 54 7.05 6.24 6.96
C VAL A 54 8.43 6.20 7.62
N SER A 55 9.24 7.25 7.49
CA SER A 55 10.53 7.37 8.18
C SER A 55 10.39 7.41 9.70
N GLU A 56 9.31 8.01 10.22
CA GLU A 56 9.00 7.98 11.65
C GLU A 56 8.54 6.57 12.10
N LEU A 57 7.87 5.82 11.23
CA LEU A 57 7.48 4.44 11.52
C LEU A 57 8.68 3.49 11.55
N THR A 58 9.60 3.65 10.61
CA THR A 58 10.78 2.80 10.47
C THR A 58 11.91 3.19 11.41
N GLY A 59 11.98 4.48 11.78
CA GLY A 59 13.14 5.07 12.44
C GLY A 59 14.35 5.19 11.51
N PHE A 60 14.13 5.09 10.19
CA PHE A 60 15.19 5.10 9.19
C PHE A 60 14.94 6.23 8.17
N PRO A 61 15.94 7.07 7.88
CA PRO A 61 15.77 8.18 6.94
C PRO A 61 15.58 7.67 5.50
N GLU A 62 14.91 8.49 4.70
CA GLU A 62 14.87 8.28 3.26
C GLU A 62 16.28 8.42 2.68
N MET A 63 16.68 7.49 1.82
CA MET A 63 18.00 7.45 1.21
C MET A 63 17.92 7.00 -0.25
N MET A 64 19.01 7.24 -1.03
CA MET A 64 19.08 6.88 -2.45
C MET A 64 17.88 7.45 -3.23
N ASP A 65 17.58 8.73 -3.05
CA ASP A 65 16.47 9.46 -3.69
C ASP A 65 15.10 8.77 -3.50
N GLY A 66 14.90 8.12 -2.35
CA GLY A 66 13.66 7.45 -1.98
C GLY A 66 13.51 6.03 -2.52
N ARG A 67 14.52 5.46 -3.18
CA ARG A 67 14.45 4.10 -3.75
C ARG A 67 14.25 3.00 -2.71
N VAL A 68 14.59 3.23 -1.44
CA VAL A 68 14.61 2.21 -0.38
C VAL A 68 13.63 2.51 0.78
N LYS A 69 12.94 3.62 0.78
CA LYS A 69 12.14 4.13 1.93
C LYS A 69 11.10 3.15 2.51
N THR A 70 10.48 2.31 1.67
CA THR A 70 9.48 1.31 2.12
C THR A 70 10.02 -0.11 2.20
N LEU A 71 11.22 -0.38 1.67
CA LEU A 71 11.87 -1.69 1.74
C LEU A 71 12.55 -1.87 3.10
N HIS A 72 11.74 -1.97 4.15
CA HIS A 72 12.20 -2.01 5.53
C HIS A 72 11.46 -3.10 6.32
N PRO A 73 12.14 -3.83 7.24
CA PRO A 73 11.52 -4.87 8.05
C PRO A 73 10.29 -4.41 8.83
N LYS A 74 10.27 -3.18 9.36
CA LYS A 74 9.10 -2.65 10.08
C LYS A 74 7.88 -2.46 9.18
N VAL A 75 8.05 -2.09 7.90
CA VAL A 75 6.96 -1.99 6.93
C VAL A 75 6.47 -3.38 6.54
N HIS A 76 7.40 -4.24 6.08
CA HIS A 76 7.04 -5.57 5.60
C HIS A 76 6.60 -6.51 6.72
N GLY A 77 7.17 -6.39 7.90
CA GLY A 77 6.72 -7.10 9.09
C GLY A 77 5.29 -6.68 9.48
N GLY A 78 5.00 -5.37 9.42
CA GLY A 78 3.66 -4.84 9.65
C GLY A 78 2.59 -5.38 8.68
N LEU A 79 2.99 -5.71 7.43
CA LEU A 79 2.12 -6.28 6.40
C LEU A 79 2.05 -7.82 6.46
N LEU A 80 3.15 -8.50 6.79
CA LEU A 80 3.27 -9.96 6.65
C LEU A 80 2.99 -10.74 7.93
N ALA A 81 3.06 -10.11 9.11
CA ALA A 81 2.83 -10.80 10.36
C ALA A 81 1.40 -11.35 10.43
N ILE A 82 1.27 -12.64 10.72
CA ILE A 82 0.00 -13.32 10.96
C ILE A 82 -0.45 -12.92 12.38
N ARG A 83 -1.59 -12.23 12.48
CA ARG A 83 -2.05 -11.59 13.74
C ARG A 83 -2.42 -12.60 14.82
N ASP A 84 -2.89 -13.79 14.42
CA ASP A 84 -3.31 -14.85 15.34
C ASP A 84 -2.17 -15.83 15.70
N ASP A 85 -0.93 -15.58 15.21
CA ASP A 85 0.25 -16.37 15.54
C ASP A 85 1.02 -15.73 16.70
N ALA A 86 1.18 -16.48 17.79
CA ALA A 86 1.83 -15.99 19.00
C ALA A 86 3.32 -15.66 18.82
N ALA A 87 4.04 -16.42 17.96
CA ALA A 87 5.45 -16.17 17.67
C ALA A 87 5.61 -14.88 16.84
N HIS A 88 4.72 -14.66 15.88
CA HIS A 88 4.70 -13.40 15.11
C HIS A 88 4.35 -12.21 16.01
N ALA A 89 3.38 -12.34 16.91
CA ALA A 89 3.03 -11.29 17.86
C ALA A 89 4.19 -10.95 18.81
N ALA A 90 4.92 -11.95 19.29
CA ALA A 90 6.13 -11.74 20.09
C ALA A 90 7.22 -11.01 19.29
N ALA A 91 7.52 -11.47 18.06
CA ALA A 91 8.51 -10.84 17.19
C ALA A 91 8.15 -9.37 16.86
N MET A 92 6.87 -9.07 16.59
CA MET A 92 6.42 -7.71 16.36
C MET A 92 6.69 -6.81 17.58
N LYS A 93 6.43 -7.31 18.78
CA LYS A 93 6.68 -6.59 20.03
C LYS A 93 8.18 -6.39 20.26
N ASP A 94 8.99 -7.43 20.11
CA ASP A 94 10.43 -7.42 20.39
C ASP A 94 11.21 -6.49 19.44
N HIS A 95 10.70 -6.33 18.20
CA HIS A 95 11.32 -5.51 17.16
C HIS A 95 10.59 -4.18 16.90
N ASP A 96 9.63 -3.81 17.74
CA ASP A 96 8.82 -2.59 17.59
C ASP A 96 8.20 -2.49 16.17
N VAL A 97 7.60 -3.57 15.71
CA VAL A 97 6.88 -3.64 14.43
C VAL A 97 5.41 -3.38 14.66
N ALA A 98 4.92 -2.26 14.15
CA ALA A 98 3.52 -1.90 14.25
C ALA A 98 2.70 -2.55 13.13
N PRO A 99 1.48 -3.08 13.40
CA PRO A 99 0.63 -3.67 12.37
C PRO A 99 0.17 -2.61 11.35
N ILE A 100 0.08 -3.02 10.09
CA ILE A 100 -0.53 -2.25 8.99
C ILE A 100 -1.70 -3.08 8.49
N ASP A 101 -2.92 -2.56 8.63
CA ASP A 101 -4.16 -3.30 8.38
C ASP A 101 -4.76 -3.02 7.00
N LEU A 102 -4.41 -1.85 6.44
CA LEU A 102 -4.81 -1.44 5.10
C LEU A 102 -3.59 -0.89 4.36
N LEU A 103 -3.36 -1.39 3.16
CA LEU A 103 -2.38 -0.87 2.22
C LEU A 103 -3.09 -0.25 1.01
N VAL A 104 -2.75 0.98 0.67
CA VAL A 104 -3.26 1.68 -0.52
C VAL A 104 -2.07 2.09 -1.37
N VAL A 105 -1.86 1.42 -2.48
CA VAL A 105 -0.72 1.65 -3.38
C VAL A 105 -1.18 1.49 -4.82
N ASN A 106 -1.06 2.54 -5.61
CA ASN A 106 -1.01 2.40 -7.06
C ASN A 106 0.43 2.62 -7.55
N LEU A 107 0.82 1.87 -8.56
CA LEU A 107 2.21 1.82 -9.03
C LEU A 107 2.59 3.07 -9.81
N TYR A 108 3.89 3.32 -9.94
CA TYR A 108 4.40 4.34 -10.86
C TYR A 108 3.89 4.07 -12.27
N PRO A 109 3.64 5.15 -13.06
CA PRO A 109 2.96 5.03 -14.35
C PRO A 109 3.91 4.60 -15.47
N PHE A 110 4.60 3.46 -15.30
CA PHE A 110 5.56 2.92 -16.27
C PHE A 110 4.95 2.82 -17.67
N GLU A 111 3.77 2.21 -17.79
CA GLU A 111 3.11 2.02 -19.07
C GLU A 111 2.78 3.37 -19.76
N ALA A 112 2.37 4.37 -18.97
CA ALA A 112 2.09 5.71 -19.48
C ALA A 112 3.37 6.46 -19.87
N THR A 113 4.48 6.24 -19.15
CA THR A 113 5.80 6.82 -19.46
C THR A 113 6.32 6.28 -20.79
N VAL A 114 6.23 4.97 -20.99
CA VAL A 114 6.57 4.31 -22.26
C VAL A 114 5.68 4.82 -23.41
N ALA A 115 4.37 4.93 -23.18
CA ALA A 115 3.41 5.40 -24.20
C ALA A 115 3.65 6.84 -24.65
N LYS A 116 4.25 7.68 -23.81
CA LYS A 116 4.66 9.06 -24.14
C LYS A 116 5.96 9.13 -24.94
N GLY A 117 6.64 8.01 -25.17
CA GLY A 117 7.91 7.96 -25.87
C GLY A 117 9.08 8.54 -25.07
N ALA A 118 9.04 8.40 -23.74
CA ALA A 118 10.12 8.86 -22.87
C ALA A 118 11.45 8.13 -23.18
N ALA A 119 12.58 8.74 -22.83
CA ALA A 119 13.90 8.13 -22.99
C ALA A 119 14.02 6.82 -22.21
N PHE A 120 14.96 5.96 -22.64
CA PHE A 120 15.15 4.64 -22.02
C PHE A 120 15.39 4.74 -20.51
N ASP A 121 16.30 5.61 -20.09
CA ASP A 121 16.65 5.78 -18.68
C ASP A 121 15.47 6.33 -17.85
N ASP A 122 14.65 7.22 -18.42
CA ASP A 122 13.44 7.72 -17.79
C ASP A 122 12.41 6.60 -17.58
N CYS A 123 12.27 5.69 -18.54
CA CYS A 123 11.43 4.52 -18.41
C CYS A 123 11.94 3.58 -17.31
N ILE A 124 13.25 3.33 -17.25
CA ILE A 124 13.88 2.52 -16.19
C ILE A 124 13.62 3.14 -14.82
N GLU A 125 13.78 4.46 -14.68
CA GLU A 125 13.57 5.16 -13.40
C GLU A 125 12.10 5.12 -12.92
N ASN A 126 11.15 4.95 -13.85
CA ASN A 126 9.73 4.78 -13.54
C ASN A 126 9.33 3.32 -13.25
N ILE A 127 10.27 2.39 -13.09
CA ILE A 127 9.97 1.04 -12.59
C ILE A 127 9.86 1.09 -11.07
N ASP A 128 8.64 0.85 -10.56
CA ASP A 128 8.37 0.82 -9.13
C ASP A 128 8.86 -0.51 -8.52
N ILE A 129 9.67 -0.42 -7.49
CA ILE A 129 10.18 -1.60 -6.75
C ILE A 129 9.42 -1.78 -5.43
N GLY A 130 9.30 -0.71 -4.65
CA GLY A 130 8.70 -0.76 -3.32
C GLY A 130 7.20 -1.02 -3.34
N GLY A 131 6.49 -0.44 -4.32
CA GLY A 131 5.06 -0.64 -4.49
C GLY A 131 4.68 -2.10 -4.72
N PRO A 132 5.22 -2.78 -5.75
CA PRO A 132 4.97 -4.20 -5.98
C PRO A 132 5.33 -5.09 -4.79
N ALA A 133 6.45 -4.80 -4.10
CA ALA A 133 6.86 -5.56 -2.91
C ALA A 133 5.80 -5.46 -1.79
N MET A 134 5.33 -4.25 -1.46
CA MET A 134 4.29 -4.04 -0.46
C MET A 134 2.96 -4.66 -0.88
N ILE A 135 2.54 -4.48 -2.13
CA ILE A 135 1.29 -5.03 -2.67
C ILE A 135 1.28 -6.55 -2.52
N ARG A 136 2.35 -7.22 -2.92
CA ARG A 136 2.48 -8.69 -2.82
C ARG A 136 2.50 -9.17 -1.37
N ALA A 137 3.17 -8.44 -0.47
CA ALA A 137 3.19 -8.75 0.97
C ALA A 137 1.78 -8.68 1.57
N ALA A 138 1.06 -7.59 1.36
CA ALA A 138 -0.30 -7.41 1.85
C ALA A 138 -1.28 -8.42 1.23
N ALA A 139 -1.20 -8.65 -0.09
CA ALA A 139 -2.05 -9.62 -0.78
C ALA A 139 -1.83 -11.07 -0.28
N LYS A 140 -0.57 -11.46 -0.02
CA LYS A 140 -0.26 -12.75 0.60
C LYS A 140 -0.92 -12.90 1.96
N ASN A 141 -0.90 -11.85 2.77
CA ASN A 141 -1.47 -11.83 4.12
C ASN A 141 -2.93 -11.31 4.14
N HIS A 142 -3.72 -11.61 3.13
CA HIS A 142 -5.12 -11.14 3.02
C HIS A 142 -6.05 -11.61 4.17
N ASN A 143 -5.63 -12.58 4.97
CA ASN A 143 -6.37 -12.94 6.17
C ASN A 143 -6.39 -11.79 7.20
N ASP A 144 -5.36 -10.95 7.20
CA ASP A 144 -5.16 -9.88 8.17
C ASP A 144 -5.13 -8.47 7.56
N VAL A 145 -4.77 -8.34 6.28
CA VAL A 145 -4.53 -7.06 5.61
C VAL A 145 -5.43 -6.89 4.39
N ALA A 146 -6.05 -5.72 4.26
CA ALA A 146 -6.69 -5.29 3.02
C ALA A 146 -5.67 -4.56 2.13
N VAL A 147 -5.69 -4.82 0.81
CA VAL A 147 -4.81 -4.15 -0.16
C VAL A 147 -5.61 -3.53 -1.28
N VAL A 148 -5.48 -2.23 -1.47
CA VAL A 148 -6.16 -1.47 -2.52
C VAL A 148 -5.12 -0.96 -3.52
N VAL A 149 -5.30 -1.32 -4.78
CA VAL A 149 -4.40 -0.93 -5.90
C VAL A 149 -5.06 0.01 -6.90
N ASP A 150 -6.34 0.34 -6.69
CA ASP A 150 -7.15 1.12 -7.60
C ASP A 150 -8.16 1.96 -6.82
N ALA A 151 -8.31 3.24 -7.18
CA ALA A 151 -9.25 4.16 -6.54
C ALA A 151 -10.71 3.73 -6.67
N ASP A 152 -11.05 2.93 -7.69
CA ASP A 152 -12.41 2.40 -7.88
C ASP A 152 -12.86 1.47 -6.73
N ASP A 153 -11.93 0.94 -5.94
CA ASP A 153 -12.24 0.14 -4.76
C ASP A 153 -12.46 0.96 -3.47
N TYR A 154 -12.17 2.27 -3.46
CA TYR A 154 -12.36 3.10 -2.27
C TYR A 154 -13.79 3.06 -1.72
N PRO A 155 -14.83 3.25 -2.54
CA PRO A 155 -16.22 3.19 -2.05
C PRO A 155 -16.54 1.85 -1.39
N ARG A 156 -16.10 0.75 -1.98
CA ARG A 156 -16.35 -0.60 -1.46
C ARG A 156 -15.69 -0.83 -0.10
N VAL A 157 -14.47 -0.31 0.10
CA VAL A 157 -13.79 -0.38 1.40
C VAL A 157 -14.54 0.46 2.43
N LEU A 158 -14.94 1.69 2.09
CA LEU A 158 -15.67 2.57 3.01
C LEU A 158 -17.03 1.99 3.41
N ASP A 159 -17.75 1.36 2.48
CA ASP A 159 -19.02 0.70 2.78
C ASP A 159 -18.85 -0.46 3.78
N GLU A 160 -17.77 -1.25 3.65
CA GLU A 160 -17.44 -2.29 4.62
C GLU A 160 -17.11 -1.71 6.00
N LEU A 161 -16.28 -0.65 6.05
CA LEU A 161 -15.94 0.00 7.32
C LEU A 161 -17.17 0.56 8.02
N LYS A 162 -18.08 1.16 7.26
CA LYS A 162 -19.35 1.67 7.78
C LYS A 162 -20.24 0.55 8.30
N THR A 163 -20.38 -0.53 7.52
CA THR A 163 -21.27 -1.65 7.84
C THR A 163 -20.77 -2.48 9.02
N HIS A 164 -19.44 -2.61 9.17
CA HIS A 164 -18.80 -3.49 10.15
C HIS A 164 -18.02 -2.74 11.23
N GLY A 165 -18.38 -1.48 11.52
CA GLY A 165 -17.83 -0.73 12.64
C GLY A 165 -16.31 -0.51 12.57
N GLY A 166 -15.78 -0.24 11.37
CA GLY A 166 -14.35 -0.01 11.13
C GLY A 166 -13.56 -1.28 10.78
N ALA A 167 -14.24 -2.36 10.39
CA ALA A 167 -13.62 -3.63 10.01
C ALA A 167 -13.94 -4.01 8.56
N THR A 168 -13.11 -4.89 7.98
CA THR A 168 -13.31 -5.50 6.66
C THR A 168 -13.58 -6.99 6.76
N THR A 169 -14.38 -7.52 5.84
CA THR A 169 -14.65 -8.96 5.73
C THR A 169 -13.50 -9.70 5.03
N LEU A 170 -13.35 -10.99 5.30
CA LEU A 170 -12.41 -11.84 4.57
C LEU A 170 -12.76 -11.91 3.06
N ALA A 171 -14.03 -11.85 2.73
CA ALA A 171 -14.49 -11.89 1.33
C ALA A 171 -13.97 -10.67 0.55
N LEU A 172 -14.06 -9.46 1.13
CA LEU A 172 -13.48 -8.26 0.53
C LEU A 172 -11.96 -8.41 0.40
N ARG A 173 -11.26 -8.78 1.48
CA ARG A 173 -9.80 -8.89 1.45
C ARG A 173 -9.29 -9.88 0.41
N LYS A 174 -9.98 -11.01 0.21
CA LYS A 174 -9.66 -11.99 -0.85
C LYS A 174 -9.84 -11.41 -2.24
N ALA A 175 -10.94 -10.71 -2.49
CA ALA A 175 -11.20 -10.07 -3.79
C ALA A 175 -10.14 -8.99 -4.10
N LEU A 176 -9.79 -8.16 -3.11
CA LEU A 176 -8.74 -7.16 -3.27
C LEU A 176 -7.35 -7.81 -3.49
N ALA A 177 -7.03 -8.90 -2.80
CA ALA A 177 -5.78 -9.62 -2.99
C ALA A 177 -5.65 -10.23 -4.39
N GLN A 178 -6.74 -10.75 -4.94
CA GLN A 178 -6.77 -11.24 -6.33
C GLN A 178 -6.48 -10.09 -7.31
N LYS A 179 -7.14 -8.93 -7.16
CA LYS A 179 -6.92 -7.73 -7.99
C LYS A 179 -5.47 -7.24 -7.86
N ALA A 180 -4.91 -7.25 -6.66
CA ALA A 180 -3.54 -6.86 -6.38
C ALA A 180 -2.52 -7.74 -7.12
N TYR A 181 -2.66 -9.06 -7.09
CA TYR A 181 -1.80 -9.96 -7.86
C TYR A 181 -1.98 -9.81 -9.37
N ALA A 182 -3.21 -9.60 -9.85
CA ALA A 182 -3.45 -9.33 -11.27
C ALA A 182 -2.74 -8.04 -11.72
N ARG A 183 -2.76 -6.97 -10.88
CA ARG A 183 -2.08 -5.71 -11.19
C ARG A 183 -0.56 -5.87 -11.24
N THR A 184 0.06 -6.56 -10.27
CA THR A 184 1.51 -6.77 -10.28
C THR A 184 1.95 -7.66 -11.44
N ALA A 185 1.19 -8.69 -11.79
CA ALA A 185 1.47 -9.54 -12.94
C ALA A 185 1.42 -8.76 -14.27
N ALA A 186 0.41 -7.90 -14.46
CA ALA A 186 0.29 -7.07 -15.65
C ALA A 186 1.43 -6.04 -15.74
N TYR A 187 1.83 -5.46 -14.59
CA TYR A 187 2.93 -4.51 -14.50
C TYR A 187 4.26 -5.14 -14.91
N ASP A 188 4.61 -6.30 -14.34
CA ASP A 188 5.83 -7.02 -14.68
C ASP A 188 5.84 -7.49 -16.15
N ALA A 189 4.70 -7.92 -16.67
CA ALA A 189 4.56 -8.30 -18.08
C ALA A 189 4.80 -7.11 -19.03
N ALA A 190 4.31 -5.92 -18.66
CA ALA A 190 4.54 -4.70 -19.44
C ALA A 190 6.03 -4.34 -19.47
N ILE A 191 6.71 -4.38 -18.32
CA ILE A 191 8.15 -4.11 -18.20
C ILE A 191 8.95 -5.13 -19.03
N ALA A 192 8.68 -6.42 -18.85
CA ALA A 192 9.38 -7.49 -19.58
C ALA A 192 9.18 -7.36 -21.10
N SER A 193 7.96 -7.07 -21.54
CA SER A 193 7.65 -6.85 -22.94
C SER A 193 8.36 -5.63 -23.54
N TRP A 194 8.46 -4.55 -22.76
CA TRP A 194 9.16 -3.34 -23.17
C TRP A 194 10.67 -3.56 -23.27
N LEU A 195 11.29 -4.16 -22.25
CA LEU A 195 12.73 -4.49 -22.25
C LEU A 195 13.11 -5.36 -23.44
N ARG A 196 12.31 -6.41 -23.75
CA ARG A 196 12.57 -7.29 -24.91
C ARG A 196 12.68 -6.53 -26.25
N ARG A 197 12.06 -5.35 -26.37
CA ARG A 197 12.14 -4.53 -27.59
C ARG A 197 13.38 -3.63 -27.64
N HIS A 198 14.17 -3.61 -26.56
CA HIS A 198 15.34 -2.74 -26.42
C HIS A 198 16.65 -3.53 -26.26
N ILE A 199 16.59 -4.88 -26.35
CA ILE A 199 17.73 -5.78 -26.38
C ILE A 199 17.75 -6.53 -27.72
#